data_aab3b9840c4025e2e9689ec0beffb443
#
_entry.id   aab3b9840c4025e2e9689ec0beffb443
#
_cell.length_a   1.000
_cell.length_b   1.000
_cell.length_c   1.000
_cell.angle_alpha   90.00
_cell.angle_beta   90.00
_cell.angle_gamma   90.00
#
_symmetry.space_group_name_H-M   'P 1'
#
loop_
_entity.id
_entity.type
_entity.pdbx_description
1 polymer ?
#
loop_
_entity_poly.entity_id
_entity_poly.type
_entity_poly.pdbx_seq_one_letter_code
_entity_poly.pdbx_strand_id
1 'polypeptide(L)'
;RVRDVGGSRYVCLTDQFQYIDEETHQVISRYIVNTGDIVISIVGTIGLLGKIHSSLDNANLTENCVKLAGIHTVTSDYLYYTLCYKKQIKEIDLLTVGAVQAKLPMYNIQSMKILVPPTKVISDFQKKMNALDEQIEANTMEIQKLNELQSVLFAKLSD
;
A
#
# COMPACT_ATOMS: atom_id res chain seq x y z
N ARG A 1 9.17 1.30 -1.00
CA ARG A 1 9.86 0.11 -1.57
C ARG A 1 9.02 -1.13 -1.29
N VAL A 2 9.25 -2.21 -2.05
CA VAL A 2 8.50 -3.48 -1.90
C VAL A 2 8.53 -4.00 -0.45
N ARG A 3 9.68 -3.92 0.22
CA ARG A 3 9.84 -4.38 1.61
C ARG A 3 8.98 -3.62 2.64
N ASP A 4 8.54 -2.42 2.28
CA ASP A 4 7.75 -1.55 3.15
C ASP A 4 6.23 -1.78 2.95
N VAL A 5 5.86 -2.64 1.99
CA VAL A 5 4.47 -2.97 1.63
C VAL A 5 4.12 -4.38 2.08
N GLY A 6 2.89 -4.61 2.52
CA GLY A 6 2.36 -5.95 2.83
C GLY A 6 2.55 -6.42 4.27
N GLY A 7 3.24 -5.67 5.12
CA GLY A 7 3.38 -6.01 6.55
C GLY A 7 2.14 -5.66 7.39
N SER A 8 1.40 -4.65 6.96
CA SER A 8 0.12 -4.22 7.53
C SER A 8 -0.74 -3.60 6.44
N ARG A 9 -1.99 -3.21 6.79
CA ARG A 9 -2.83 -2.46 5.85
C ARG A 9 -2.20 -1.12 5.46
N TYR A 10 -1.63 -0.41 6.43
CA TYR A 10 -1.03 0.89 6.21
C TYR A 10 0.48 0.81 6.00
N VAL A 11 0.95 1.52 4.98
CA VAL A 11 2.37 1.81 4.79
C VAL A 11 2.64 3.13 5.48
N CYS A 12 3.40 3.07 6.58
CA CYS A 12 3.72 4.22 7.42
C CYS A 12 5.20 4.58 7.32
N LEU A 13 5.54 5.84 7.57
CA LEU A 13 6.94 6.29 7.69
C LEU A 13 7.63 5.59 8.85
N THR A 14 8.83 5.10 8.63
CA THR A 14 9.72 4.50 9.64
C THR A 14 11.12 5.12 9.53
N ASP A 15 11.99 4.85 10.49
CA ASP A 15 13.39 5.25 10.48
C ASP A 15 14.22 4.66 9.33
N GLN A 16 13.71 3.59 8.69
CA GLN A 16 14.39 2.90 7.59
C GLN A 16 14.12 3.50 6.20
N PHE A 17 13.32 4.55 6.11
CA PHE A 17 13.06 5.22 4.85
C PHE A 17 14.28 6.04 4.40
N GLN A 18 14.41 6.16 3.08
CA GLN A 18 15.42 7.00 2.45
C GLN A 18 14.76 8.25 1.90
N TYR A 19 15.46 9.36 2.02
CA TYR A 19 15.01 10.64 1.51
C TYR A 19 15.71 10.95 0.19
N ILE A 20 15.04 11.69 -0.67
CA ILE A 20 15.57 12.22 -1.93
C ILE A 20 15.54 13.75 -1.85
N ASP A 21 16.36 14.41 -2.67
CA ASP A 21 16.32 15.86 -2.80
C ASP A 21 15.08 16.34 -3.58
N GLU A 22 14.78 17.63 -3.47
CA GLU A 22 13.60 18.23 -4.08
C GLU A 22 13.66 18.18 -5.62
N GLU A 23 14.83 18.32 -6.22
CA GLU A 23 14.99 18.25 -7.67
C GLU A 23 14.63 16.87 -8.19
N THR A 24 15.15 15.82 -7.57
CA THR A 24 14.81 14.42 -7.86
C THR A 24 13.31 14.17 -7.65
N HIS A 25 12.73 14.68 -6.55
CA HIS A 25 11.31 14.56 -6.27
C HIS A 25 10.44 15.11 -7.41
N GLN A 26 10.76 16.26 -7.92
CA GLN A 26 10.03 16.88 -9.05
C GLN A 26 10.21 16.09 -10.35
N VAL A 27 11.41 15.64 -10.65
CA VAL A 27 11.71 14.85 -11.86
C VAL A 27 10.91 13.55 -11.89
N ILE A 28 10.76 12.88 -10.74
CA ILE A 28 10.02 11.62 -10.63
C ILE A 28 8.59 11.79 -10.08
N SER A 29 7.98 12.95 -10.31
CA SER A 29 6.65 13.32 -9.77
C SER A 29 5.55 12.29 -10.07
N ARG A 30 5.66 11.53 -11.15
CA ARG A 30 4.73 10.42 -11.47
C ARG A 30 4.68 9.32 -10.38
N TYR A 31 5.72 9.20 -9.57
CA TYR A 31 5.83 8.22 -8.48
C TYR A 31 5.37 8.78 -7.13
N ILE A 32 4.94 10.04 -7.06
CA ILE A 32 4.41 10.63 -5.83
C ILE A 32 3.12 9.92 -5.45
N VAL A 33 3.03 9.53 -4.18
CA VAL A 33 1.83 8.97 -3.55
C VAL A 33 1.26 9.94 -2.54
N ASN A 34 -0.04 9.87 -2.34
CA ASN A 34 -0.75 10.68 -1.37
C ASN A 34 -1.49 9.78 -0.37
N THR A 35 -1.87 10.37 0.74
CA THR A 35 -2.68 9.70 1.78
C THR A 35 -3.89 9.01 1.17
N GLY A 36 -4.05 7.73 1.49
CA GLY A 36 -5.16 6.92 1.02
C GLY A 36 -4.97 6.26 -0.35
N ASP A 37 -3.90 6.58 -1.09
CA ASP A 37 -3.55 5.83 -2.30
C ASP A 37 -3.28 4.36 -1.94
N ILE A 38 -3.71 3.46 -2.82
CA ILE A 38 -3.37 2.04 -2.72
C ILE A 38 -2.11 1.80 -3.54
N VAL A 39 -1.17 1.07 -2.98
CA VAL A 39 0.03 0.62 -3.69
C VAL A 39 0.07 -0.88 -3.82
N ILE A 40 0.57 -1.35 -4.96
CA ILE A 40 0.79 -2.77 -5.25
C ILE A 40 2.21 -2.97 -5.74
N SER A 41 2.87 -3.99 -5.24
CA SER A 41 4.21 -4.40 -5.71
C SER A 41 4.10 -5.17 -7.03
N ILE A 42 4.96 -4.83 -8.00
CA ILE A 42 4.93 -5.39 -9.36
C ILE A 42 6.20 -6.14 -9.74
N VAL A 43 7.25 -6.06 -8.92
CA VAL A 43 8.53 -6.77 -9.08
C VAL A 43 9.01 -7.22 -7.70
N GLY A 44 9.76 -8.31 -7.62
CA GLY A 44 10.19 -8.93 -6.37
C GLY A 44 9.07 -9.77 -5.76
N THR A 45 8.67 -9.52 -4.54
CA THR A 45 7.43 -10.11 -3.99
C THR A 45 6.25 -9.40 -4.60
N ILE A 46 5.61 -10.03 -5.59
CA ILE A 46 4.52 -9.45 -6.37
C ILE A 46 3.20 -9.53 -5.61
N GLY A 47 2.33 -8.53 -5.83
CA GLY A 47 0.96 -8.53 -5.32
C GLY A 47 0.83 -8.11 -3.86
N LEU A 48 1.90 -7.64 -3.21
CA LEU A 48 1.78 -7.01 -1.90
C LEU A 48 0.98 -5.72 -2.03
N LEU A 49 -0.03 -5.58 -1.19
CA LEU A 49 -0.93 -4.43 -1.16
C LEU A 49 -0.71 -3.62 0.11
N GLY A 50 -0.79 -2.31 0.00
CA GLY A 50 -0.77 -1.40 1.15
C GLY A 50 -1.52 -0.12 0.84
N LYS A 51 -2.01 0.56 1.86
CA LYS A 51 -2.64 1.87 1.78
C LYS A 51 -1.70 2.91 2.36
N ILE A 52 -1.48 4.01 1.67
CA ILE A 52 -0.56 5.06 2.12
C ILE A 52 -1.15 5.78 3.32
N HIS A 53 -0.41 5.77 4.43
CA HIS A 53 -0.72 6.52 5.65
C HIS A 53 -0.35 8.00 5.48
N SER A 54 -0.97 8.88 6.26
CA SER A 54 -0.72 10.33 6.23
C SER A 54 0.74 10.72 6.50
N SER A 55 1.50 9.90 7.23
CA SER A 55 2.94 10.12 7.45
C SER A 55 3.79 10.00 6.19
N LEU A 56 3.25 9.46 5.10
CA LEU A 56 3.89 9.32 3.79
C LEU A 56 3.18 10.13 2.69
N ASP A 57 2.37 11.12 3.10
CA ASP A 57 1.80 12.04 2.12
C ASP A 57 2.91 12.72 1.33
N ASN A 58 2.74 12.82 0.00
CA ASN A 58 3.74 13.39 -0.90
C ASN A 58 5.10 12.61 -0.95
N ALA A 59 5.12 11.34 -0.57
CA ALA A 59 6.32 10.49 -0.68
C ALA A 59 6.46 9.88 -2.10
N ASN A 60 7.66 9.37 -2.43
CA ASN A 60 7.92 8.72 -3.71
C ASN A 60 7.96 7.20 -3.62
N LEU A 61 7.29 6.53 -4.56
CA LEU A 61 7.48 5.10 -4.79
C LEU A 61 8.78 4.83 -5.55
N THR A 62 9.28 3.61 -5.41
CA THR A 62 10.25 3.05 -6.35
C THR A 62 9.52 2.38 -7.53
N GLU A 63 10.22 2.14 -8.62
CA GLU A 63 9.72 1.53 -9.85
C GLU A 63 9.15 0.11 -9.67
N ASN A 64 9.43 -0.54 -8.54
CA ASN A 64 8.94 -1.89 -8.22
C ASN A 64 7.53 -1.91 -7.63
N CYS A 65 6.94 -0.74 -7.43
CA CYS A 65 5.57 -0.58 -6.96
C CYS A 65 4.82 0.40 -7.87
N VAL A 66 3.52 0.21 -7.98
CA VAL A 66 2.62 1.15 -8.65
C VAL A 66 1.52 1.61 -7.71
N LYS A 67 1.03 2.83 -7.90
CA LYS A 67 -0.12 3.36 -7.17
C LYS A 67 -1.41 3.14 -7.97
N LEU A 68 -2.47 2.85 -7.26
CA LEU A 68 -3.84 2.85 -7.76
C LEU A 68 -4.51 4.11 -7.21
N ALA A 69 -4.56 5.15 -8.02
CA ALA A 69 -5.03 6.48 -7.64
C ALA A 69 -6.09 6.98 -8.63
N GLY A 70 -6.81 8.05 -8.28
CA GLY A 70 -7.80 8.67 -9.16
C GLY A 70 -9.04 7.82 -9.41
N ILE A 71 -9.36 6.89 -8.52
CA ILE A 71 -10.52 5.99 -8.64
C ILE A 71 -11.72 6.67 -7.98
N HIS A 72 -12.73 6.97 -8.78
CA HIS A 72 -13.92 7.70 -8.33
C HIS A 72 -15.20 6.84 -8.28
N THR A 73 -15.13 5.62 -8.84
CA THR A 73 -16.29 4.72 -8.93
C THR A 73 -16.59 3.99 -7.63
N VAL A 74 -15.55 3.73 -6.83
CA VAL A 74 -15.63 3.08 -5.51
C VAL A 74 -14.70 3.80 -4.54
N THR A 75 -14.89 3.58 -3.23
CA THR A 75 -13.94 4.09 -2.23
C THR A 75 -12.62 3.33 -2.28
N SER A 76 -11.52 3.98 -1.88
CA SER A 76 -10.22 3.30 -1.81
C SER A 76 -10.23 2.12 -0.83
N ASP A 77 -11.02 2.21 0.24
CA ASP A 77 -11.20 1.10 1.19
C ASP A 77 -11.90 -0.09 0.55
N TYR A 78 -13.01 0.14 -0.16
CA TYR A 78 -13.69 -0.92 -0.88
C TYR A 78 -12.76 -1.61 -1.89
N LEU A 79 -12.01 -0.82 -2.66
CA LEU A 79 -11.04 -1.35 -3.61
C LEU A 79 -9.94 -2.16 -2.93
N TYR A 80 -9.35 -1.61 -1.84
CA TYR A 80 -8.32 -2.31 -1.08
C TYR A 80 -8.79 -3.69 -0.60
N TYR A 81 -9.95 -3.75 0.07
CA TYR A 81 -10.49 -5.03 0.56
C TYR A 81 -10.88 -5.98 -0.57
N THR A 82 -11.36 -5.44 -1.69
CA THR A 82 -11.65 -6.26 -2.88
C THR A 82 -10.38 -6.90 -3.42
N LEU A 83 -9.29 -6.15 -3.54
CA LEU A 83 -8.01 -6.67 -4.02
C LEU A 83 -7.38 -7.67 -3.04
N CYS A 84 -7.59 -7.52 -1.75
CA CYS A 84 -7.15 -8.47 -0.72
C CYS A 84 -7.97 -9.76 -0.69
N TYR A 85 -9.08 -9.83 -1.42
CA TYR A 85 -9.90 -11.03 -1.45
C TYR A 85 -9.22 -12.15 -2.23
N LYS A 86 -9.31 -13.38 -1.71
CA LYS A 86 -8.60 -14.57 -2.26
C LYS A 86 -8.72 -14.77 -3.76
N LYS A 87 -9.87 -14.40 -4.35
CA LYS A 87 -10.09 -14.52 -5.80
C LYS A 87 -9.21 -13.54 -6.57
N GLN A 88 -9.12 -12.29 -6.10
CA GLN A 88 -8.31 -11.26 -6.75
C GLN A 88 -6.80 -11.54 -6.57
N ILE A 89 -6.40 -12.06 -5.43
CA ILE A 89 -5.01 -12.50 -5.20
C ILE A 89 -4.63 -13.57 -6.23
N LYS A 90 -5.48 -14.57 -6.44
CA LYS A 90 -5.24 -15.60 -7.47
C LYS A 90 -5.23 -15.03 -8.89
N GLU A 91 -6.05 -14.01 -9.16
CA GLU A 91 -6.03 -13.33 -10.45
C GLU A 91 -4.72 -12.58 -10.67
N ILE A 92 -4.19 -11.89 -9.65
CA ILE A 92 -2.88 -11.24 -9.68
C ILE A 92 -1.77 -12.24 -10.00
N ASP A 93 -1.79 -13.42 -9.36
CA ASP A 93 -0.83 -14.48 -9.63
C ASP A 93 -0.89 -14.93 -11.10
N LEU A 94 -2.08 -15.13 -11.66
CA LEU A 94 -2.28 -15.52 -13.06
C LEU A 94 -1.87 -14.44 -14.07
N LEU A 95 -1.96 -13.17 -13.67
CA LEU A 95 -1.58 -12.03 -14.48
C LEU A 95 -0.08 -11.70 -14.42
N THR A 96 0.64 -12.37 -13.54
CA THR A 96 2.10 -12.24 -13.41
C THR A 96 2.80 -13.00 -14.55
N VAL A 97 3.81 -12.38 -15.15
CA VAL A 97 4.55 -12.92 -16.29
C VAL A 97 6.02 -13.04 -16.00
N GLY A 98 6.70 -13.98 -16.66
CA GLY A 98 8.15 -14.19 -16.59
C GLY A 98 8.53 -15.38 -15.70
N ALA A 99 9.31 -16.32 -16.27
CA ALA A 99 9.73 -17.55 -15.59
C ALA A 99 10.97 -17.35 -14.69
N VAL A 100 11.88 -16.45 -15.08
CA VAL A 100 13.15 -16.21 -14.34
C VAL A 100 13.03 -14.96 -13.48
N GLN A 101 12.46 -13.89 -14.03
CA GLN A 101 12.20 -12.64 -13.30
C GLN A 101 10.72 -12.29 -13.49
N ALA A 102 9.92 -12.74 -12.54
CA ALA A 102 8.50 -12.50 -12.54
C ALA A 102 8.19 -11.00 -12.35
N LYS A 103 7.18 -10.50 -13.08
CA LYS A 103 6.67 -9.13 -12.95
C LYS A 103 5.18 -9.09 -13.25
N LEU A 104 4.50 -8.13 -12.66
CA LEU A 104 3.09 -7.84 -12.92
C LEU A 104 2.99 -6.59 -13.80
N PRO A 105 2.74 -6.72 -15.10
CA PRO A 105 2.64 -5.57 -16.00
C PRO A 105 1.47 -4.65 -15.67
N MET A 106 1.64 -3.34 -15.81
CA MET A 106 0.59 -2.36 -15.52
C MET A 106 -0.69 -2.59 -16.33
N TYR A 107 -0.56 -2.99 -17.61
CA TYR A 107 -1.73 -3.28 -18.46
C TYR A 107 -2.53 -4.49 -17.95
N ASN A 108 -1.88 -5.45 -17.28
CA ASN A 108 -2.57 -6.57 -16.64
C ASN A 108 -3.36 -6.10 -15.41
N ILE A 109 -2.78 -5.21 -14.59
CA ILE A 109 -3.51 -4.59 -13.46
C ILE A 109 -4.72 -3.81 -13.98
N GLN A 110 -4.56 -3.04 -15.04
CA GLN A 110 -5.64 -2.26 -15.65
C GLN A 110 -6.75 -3.13 -16.26
N SER A 111 -6.44 -4.37 -16.64
CA SER A 111 -7.42 -5.32 -17.20
C SER A 111 -8.25 -6.04 -16.13
N MET A 112 -7.87 -5.94 -14.85
CA MET A 112 -8.59 -6.60 -13.76
C MET A 112 -10.01 -6.08 -13.64
N LYS A 113 -10.95 -7.00 -13.51
CA LYS A 113 -12.38 -6.67 -13.37
C LYS A 113 -12.75 -6.60 -11.90
N ILE A 114 -13.16 -5.42 -11.47
CA ILE A 114 -13.66 -5.17 -10.12
C ILE A 114 -15.18 -5.05 -10.15
N LEU A 115 -15.85 -5.81 -9.27
CA LEU A 115 -17.28 -5.66 -9.09
C LEU A 115 -17.57 -4.29 -8.46
N VAL A 116 -18.44 -3.52 -9.09
CA VAL A 116 -18.91 -2.24 -8.57
C VAL A 116 -20.37 -2.42 -8.10
N PRO A 117 -20.60 -2.55 -6.78
CA PRO A 117 -21.96 -2.67 -6.27
C PRO A 117 -22.68 -1.32 -6.28
N PRO A 118 -24.01 -1.30 -6.08
CA PRO A 118 -24.76 -0.06 -5.92
C PRO A 118 -24.19 0.82 -4.81
N THR A 119 -24.26 2.13 -4.97
CA THR A 119 -23.70 3.12 -4.04
C THR A 119 -24.11 2.90 -2.58
N LYS A 120 -25.37 2.47 -2.35
CA LYS A 120 -25.88 2.13 -1.02
C LYS A 120 -25.05 1.02 -0.36
N VAL A 121 -24.70 -0.02 -1.11
CA VAL A 121 -23.90 -1.16 -0.60
C VAL A 121 -22.49 -0.71 -0.25
N ILE A 122 -21.87 0.15 -1.08
CA ILE A 122 -20.56 0.73 -0.81
C ILE A 122 -20.62 1.59 0.45
N SER A 123 -21.64 2.43 0.60
CA SER A 123 -21.82 3.27 1.78
C SER A 123 -22.02 2.48 3.07
N ASP A 124 -22.84 1.42 3.02
CA ASP A 124 -23.07 0.54 4.19
C ASP A 124 -21.81 -0.26 4.55
N PHE A 125 -21.05 -0.69 3.54
CA PHE A 125 -19.73 -1.31 3.74
C PHE A 125 -18.78 -0.33 4.43
N GLN A 126 -18.66 0.91 3.91
CA GLN A 126 -17.76 1.93 4.46
C GLN A 126 -18.08 2.23 5.93
N LYS A 127 -19.37 2.38 6.28
CA LYS A 127 -19.79 2.62 7.67
C LYS A 127 -19.36 1.49 8.61
N LYS A 128 -19.44 0.22 8.15
CA LYS A 128 -19.03 -0.92 8.95
C LYS A 128 -17.51 -1.00 9.10
N MET A 129 -16.78 -0.59 8.07
CA MET A 129 -15.32 -0.69 8.04
C MET A 129 -14.64 0.44 8.79
N ASN A 130 -15.23 1.65 8.85
CA ASN A 130 -14.58 2.81 9.44
C ASN A 130 -14.04 2.54 10.86
N ALA A 131 -14.86 1.98 11.75
CA ALA A 131 -14.42 1.69 13.12
C ALA A 131 -13.27 0.66 13.18
N LEU A 132 -13.30 -0.34 12.29
CA LEU A 132 -12.22 -1.33 12.17
C LEU A 132 -10.95 -0.69 11.61
N ASP A 133 -11.11 0.20 10.65
CA ASP A 133 -10.00 0.89 10.00
C ASP A 133 -9.28 1.83 10.96
N GLU A 134 -10.03 2.60 11.74
CA GLU A 134 -9.50 3.45 12.81
C GLU A 134 -8.72 2.62 13.85
N GLN A 135 -9.24 1.46 14.24
CA GLN A 135 -8.54 0.57 15.17
C GLN A 135 -7.27 -0.04 14.56
N ILE A 136 -7.32 -0.46 13.28
CA ILE A 136 -6.16 -1.00 12.58
C ILE A 136 -5.07 0.08 12.44
N GLU A 137 -5.45 1.31 12.11
CA GLU A 137 -4.51 2.43 12.00
C GLU A 137 -3.85 2.74 13.36
N ALA A 138 -4.66 2.86 14.43
CA ALA A 138 -4.16 3.07 15.79
C ALA A 138 -3.20 1.97 16.24
N ASN A 139 -3.55 0.70 16.04
CA ASN A 139 -2.70 -0.43 16.37
C ASN A 139 -1.40 -0.43 15.53
N THR A 140 -1.47 -0.07 14.26
CA THR A 140 -0.28 0.02 13.39
C THR A 140 0.70 1.05 13.91
N MET A 141 0.20 2.24 14.30
CA MET A 141 1.02 3.31 14.86
C MET A 141 1.60 2.94 16.24
N GLU A 142 0.84 2.23 17.08
CA GLU A 142 1.31 1.75 18.37
C GLU A 142 2.45 0.73 18.22
N ILE A 143 2.27 -0.26 17.35
CA ILE A 143 3.31 -1.25 17.04
C ILE A 143 4.58 -0.58 16.53
N GLN A 144 4.45 0.43 15.66
CA GLN A 144 5.60 1.18 15.17
C GLN A 144 6.37 1.85 16.32
N LYS A 145 5.67 2.57 17.21
CA LYS A 145 6.29 3.23 18.37
C LYS A 145 6.96 2.24 19.33
N LEU A 146 6.34 1.10 19.56
CA LEU A 146 6.91 0.04 20.40
C LEU A 146 8.20 -0.52 19.79
N ASN A 147 8.24 -0.73 18.49
CA ASN A 147 9.44 -1.19 17.78
C ASN A 147 10.58 -0.15 17.84
N GLU A 148 10.25 1.14 17.67
CA GLU A 148 11.21 2.24 17.81
C GLU A 148 11.79 2.29 19.23
N LEU A 149 10.94 2.22 20.26
CA LEU A 149 11.36 2.17 21.66
C LEU A 149 12.26 0.96 21.96
N GLN A 150 11.88 -0.21 21.45
CA GLN A 150 12.69 -1.42 21.60
C GLN A 150 14.07 -1.23 20.98
N SER A 151 14.14 -0.67 19.77
CA SER A 151 15.42 -0.40 19.10
C SER A 151 16.32 0.54 19.90
N VAL A 152 15.74 1.61 20.47
CA VAL A 152 16.47 2.55 21.33
C VAL A 152 16.97 1.89 22.61
N LEU A 153 16.18 1.03 23.24
CA LEU A 153 16.57 0.29 24.45
C LEU A 153 17.71 -0.68 24.16
N PHE A 154 17.64 -1.42 23.07
CA PHE A 154 18.73 -2.33 22.68
C PHE A 154 20.02 -1.58 22.35
N ALA A 155 19.95 -0.44 21.68
CA ALA A 155 21.13 0.39 21.42
C ALA A 155 21.81 0.82 22.73
N LYS A 156 21.03 1.26 23.74
CA LYS A 156 21.56 1.66 25.06
C LYS A 156 22.12 0.52 25.93
N LEU A 157 21.74 -0.71 25.67
CA LEU A 157 22.24 -1.87 26.40
C LEU A 157 23.49 -2.46 25.74
N SER A 158 23.82 -2.02 24.54
CA SER A 158 24.99 -2.48 23.76
C SER A 158 26.20 -1.56 23.89
N ASP A 159 26.01 -0.38 24.50
CA ASP A 159 27.06 0.57 24.92
C ASP A 159 27.54 0.28 26.37
#